data_6d16a7cd88f8bb09dbb919fafbad3404
#
_entry.id   6d16a7cd88f8bb09dbb919fafbad3404
#
_cell.length_a   1.000
_cell.length_b   1.000
_cell.length_c   1.000
_cell.angle_alpha   90.00
_cell.angle_beta   90.00
_cell.angle_gamma   90.00
#
_symmetry.space_group_name_H-M   'P 1'
#
loop_
_entity.id
_entity.type
_entity.pdbx_description
1 polymer ?
#
loop_
_entity_poly.entity_id
_entity_poly.type
_entity_poly.pdbx_seq_one_letter_code
_entity_poly.pdbx_strand_id
1 'polypeptide(L)'
;MDTILDALQEGRLFELPENDKNHALQFLAHIIEAFPQIPTGTDIVGNVMEREKATNTALGKGWACPHARVDFEEDLMCVVGWSPTGINYETADQQPISIIVMYLVPSNQRNHYLREISILAKVLKSSSEVDRLSSIVDLSGVRDFLLDLIAASKETVGPDARARMIRLQAKTALGTQPVSDLSGIVIEPLSIIAGPGIKPFALTQNLDLMNWVEMAAGLAEKLESDGSYQNGIWRIVRRHGVVYQGGRTVYDCLALTTNANILMRSNAGAIPAGKNQIQK
;
A
#
# COMPACT_ATOMS: atom_id res chain seq x y z
N MET A 1 -17.74 1.13 -8.62
CA MET A 1 -16.73 1.53 -7.60
C MET A 1 -15.48 0.63 -7.63
N ASP A 2 -15.29 -0.04 -8.75
CA ASP A 2 -14.13 -0.94 -8.95
C ASP A 2 -12.81 -0.17 -8.96
N THR A 3 -12.81 1.05 -9.53
CA THR A 3 -11.61 1.92 -9.57
C THR A 3 -11.12 2.32 -8.17
N ILE A 4 -12.03 2.56 -7.22
CA ILE A 4 -11.65 2.82 -5.81
C ILE A 4 -11.11 1.54 -5.18
N LEU A 5 -11.71 0.38 -5.46
CA LEU A 5 -11.21 -0.90 -4.96
C LEU A 5 -9.80 -1.19 -5.49
N ASP A 6 -9.53 -0.93 -6.77
CA ASP A 6 -8.21 -1.07 -7.37
C ASP A 6 -7.20 -0.11 -6.71
N ALA A 7 -7.61 1.13 -6.44
CA ALA A 7 -6.77 2.09 -5.71
C ALA A 7 -6.38 1.58 -4.31
N LEU A 8 -7.33 0.98 -3.58
CA LEU A 8 -7.05 0.40 -2.26
C LEU A 8 -6.13 -0.83 -2.33
N GLN A 9 -6.28 -1.67 -3.38
CA GLN A 9 -5.43 -2.83 -3.61
C GLN A 9 -3.99 -2.46 -3.92
N GLU A 10 -3.80 -1.40 -4.68
CA GLU A 10 -2.49 -0.92 -5.12
C GLU A 10 -1.84 0.05 -4.12
N GLY A 11 -2.48 0.28 -2.97
CA GLY A 11 -1.94 1.16 -1.94
C GLY A 11 -2.05 2.65 -2.28
N ARG A 12 -2.98 3.04 -3.16
CA ARG A 12 -3.19 4.42 -3.60
C ARG A 12 -4.14 5.21 -2.67
N LEU A 13 -4.03 4.97 -1.37
CA LEU A 13 -4.69 5.70 -0.29
C LEU A 13 -3.63 6.44 0.53
N PHE A 14 -3.78 7.76 0.68
CA PHE A 14 -2.79 8.64 1.29
C PHE A 14 -3.44 9.54 2.34
N GLU A 15 -2.72 9.79 3.43
CA GLU A 15 -3.04 10.90 4.31
C GLU A 15 -2.54 12.21 3.67
N LEU A 16 -3.40 13.22 3.65
CA LEU A 16 -3.08 14.50 3.03
C LEU A 16 -2.17 15.30 3.96
N PRO A 17 -1.07 15.88 3.45
CA PRO A 17 -0.06 16.52 4.29
C PRO A 17 -0.52 17.84 4.92
N GLU A 18 -1.50 18.49 4.28
CA GLU A 18 -2.01 19.79 4.69
C GLU A 18 -3.53 19.88 4.52
N ASN A 19 -4.16 20.77 5.29
CA ASN A 19 -5.61 21.02 5.22
C ASN A 19 -6.00 22.12 4.23
N ASP A 20 -5.13 22.41 3.27
CA ASP A 20 -5.37 23.36 2.20
C ASP A 20 -5.86 22.64 0.94
N LYS A 21 -6.93 23.17 0.33
CA LYS A 21 -7.54 22.60 -0.87
C LYS A 21 -6.56 22.50 -2.04
N ASN A 22 -5.84 23.57 -2.32
CA ASN A 22 -4.96 23.62 -3.49
C ASN A 22 -3.77 22.67 -3.30
N HIS A 23 -3.15 22.65 -2.12
CA HIS A 23 -2.05 21.73 -1.80
C HIS A 23 -2.50 20.28 -1.86
N ALA A 24 -3.70 19.96 -1.33
CA ALA A 24 -4.24 18.61 -1.41
C ALA A 24 -4.47 18.14 -2.85
N LEU A 25 -5.03 19.01 -3.70
CA LEU A 25 -5.24 18.72 -5.12
C LEU A 25 -3.93 18.55 -5.88
N GLN A 26 -2.95 19.44 -5.66
CA GLN A 26 -1.63 19.33 -6.27
C GLN A 26 -0.90 18.07 -5.83
N PHE A 27 -0.94 17.74 -4.53
CA PHE A 27 -0.33 16.53 -3.98
C PHE A 27 -0.87 15.26 -4.68
N LEU A 28 -2.20 15.09 -4.74
CA LEU A 28 -2.81 13.93 -5.38
C LEU A 28 -2.56 13.89 -6.89
N ALA A 29 -2.54 15.04 -7.56
CA ALA A 29 -2.25 15.13 -8.98
C ALA A 29 -0.81 14.72 -9.29
N HIS A 30 0.18 15.16 -8.50
CA HIS A 30 1.57 14.73 -8.63
C HIS A 30 1.76 13.22 -8.39
N ILE A 31 0.97 12.62 -7.49
CA ILE A 31 0.98 11.17 -7.32
C ILE A 31 0.52 10.48 -8.61
N ILE A 32 -0.52 10.99 -9.27
CA ILE A 32 -0.98 10.44 -10.56
C ILE A 32 0.09 10.62 -11.64
N GLU A 33 0.74 11.78 -11.73
CA GLU A 33 1.83 12.03 -12.70
C GLU A 33 3.02 11.09 -12.54
N ALA A 34 3.24 10.58 -11.32
CA ALA A 34 4.33 9.66 -11.02
C ALA A 34 4.06 8.20 -11.46
N PHE A 35 2.85 7.88 -11.92
CA PHE A 35 2.57 6.51 -12.38
C PHE A 35 3.22 6.23 -13.73
N PRO A 36 3.83 5.03 -13.90
CA PRO A 36 4.55 4.66 -15.12
C PRO A 36 3.69 4.70 -16.40
N GLN A 37 2.36 4.54 -16.26
CA GLN A 37 1.41 4.54 -17.37
C GLN A 37 1.15 5.96 -17.92
N ILE A 38 1.51 6.98 -17.16
CA ILE A 38 1.26 8.37 -17.56
C ILE A 38 2.39 8.85 -18.48
N PRO A 39 2.07 9.30 -19.70
CA PRO A 39 3.08 9.84 -20.61
C PRO A 39 3.82 11.01 -19.99
N THR A 40 5.15 11.02 -20.12
CA THR A 40 5.99 12.08 -19.59
C THR A 40 5.59 13.44 -20.18
N GLY A 41 5.43 14.44 -19.31
CA GLY A 41 5.01 15.78 -19.70
C GLY A 41 3.49 15.99 -19.74
N THR A 42 2.70 15.02 -19.31
CA THR A 42 1.26 15.22 -19.10
C THR A 42 1.05 16.13 -17.88
N ASP A 43 0.40 17.27 -18.07
CA ASP A 43 0.12 18.24 -17.00
C ASP A 43 -1.21 17.87 -16.30
N ILE A 44 -1.15 16.90 -15.37
CA ILE A 44 -2.32 16.51 -14.58
C ILE A 44 -2.68 17.60 -13.57
N VAL A 45 -1.69 18.21 -12.96
CA VAL A 45 -1.88 19.30 -11.98
C VAL A 45 -2.66 20.45 -12.61
N GLY A 46 -2.21 20.98 -13.75
CA GLY A 46 -2.91 22.04 -14.46
C GLY A 46 -4.34 21.66 -14.80
N ASN A 47 -4.54 20.49 -15.37
CA ASN A 47 -5.87 19.99 -15.77
C ASN A 47 -6.85 19.88 -14.57
N VAL A 48 -6.39 19.37 -13.42
CA VAL A 48 -7.21 19.28 -12.20
C VAL A 48 -7.54 20.67 -11.68
N MET A 49 -6.56 21.57 -11.59
CA MET A 49 -6.75 22.91 -11.04
C MET A 49 -7.68 23.76 -11.90
N GLU A 50 -7.54 23.71 -13.22
CA GLU A 50 -8.45 24.37 -14.17
C GLU A 50 -9.88 23.84 -14.04
N ARG A 51 -10.01 22.51 -13.97
CA ARG A 51 -11.32 21.85 -13.84
C ARG A 51 -12.00 22.21 -12.53
N GLU A 52 -11.29 22.22 -11.43
CA GLU A 52 -11.82 22.55 -10.09
C GLU A 52 -12.22 24.04 -10.00
N LYS A 53 -11.41 24.93 -10.61
CA LYS A 53 -11.71 26.36 -10.69
C LYS A 53 -12.99 26.65 -11.49
N ALA A 54 -13.25 25.88 -12.54
CA ALA A 54 -14.46 26.04 -13.35
C ALA A 54 -15.72 25.60 -12.60
N THR A 55 -15.64 24.57 -11.78
CA THR A 55 -16.78 24.05 -11.02
C THR A 55 -16.25 23.19 -9.87
N ASN A 56 -16.67 23.52 -8.64
CA ASN A 56 -16.36 22.76 -7.44
C ASN A 56 -16.83 21.31 -7.56
N THR A 57 -15.94 20.36 -7.24
CA THR A 57 -16.18 18.93 -7.39
C THR A 57 -16.62 18.22 -6.10
N ALA A 58 -16.99 18.98 -5.07
CA ALA A 58 -17.54 18.41 -3.85
C ALA A 58 -18.88 17.69 -4.12
N LEU A 59 -19.04 16.48 -3.56
CA LEU A 59 -20.28 15.69 -3.62
C LEU A 59 -21.17 15.89 -2.39
N GLY A 60 -20.68 16.62 -1.39
CA GLY A 60 -21.29 16.74 -0.06
C GLY A 60 -20.86 15.62 0.89
N LYS A 61 -21.34 15.72 2.16
CA LYS A 61 -21.03 14.75 3.22
C LYS A 61 -19.53 14.48 3.44
N GLY A 62 -18.69 15.49 3.27
CA GLY A 62 -17.25 15.39 3.46
C GLY A 62 -16.48 14.73 2.32
N TRP A 63 -17.06 14.65 1.11
CA TRP A 63 -16.46 14.03 -0.06
C TRP A 63 -16.30 14.99 -1.24
N ALA A 64 -15.16 14.87 -1.94
CA ALA A 64 -14.92 15.54 -3.23
C ALA A 64 -14.35 14.55 -4.25
N CYS A 65 -14.68 14.77 -5.53
CA CYS A 65 -14.24 13.94 -6.65
C CYS A 65 -13.65 14.78 -7.78
N PRO A 66 -12.48 15.43 -7.56
CA PRO A 66 -11.75 16.12 -8.61
C PRO A 66 -11.30 15.13 -9.70
N HIS A 67 -11.14 15.61 -10.92
CA HIS A 67 -10.68 14.77 -12.01
C HIS A 67 -9.91 15.57 -13.07
N ALA A 68 -8.92 14.91 -13.67
CA ALA A 68 -8.28 15.34 -14.91
C ALA A 68 -8.78 14.50 -16.09
N ARG A 69 -9.07 15.15 -17.22
CA ARG A 69 -9.30 14.46 -18.50
C ARG A 69 -8.01 14.48 -19.30
N VAL A 70 -7.75 13.34 -19.96
CA VAL A 70 -6.57 13.18 -20.79
C VAL A 70 -6.96 12.57 -22.13
N ASP A 71 -6.19 12.86 -23.18
CA ASP A 71 -6.52 12.49 -24.56
C ASP A 71 -5.97 11.12 -24.98
N PHE A 72 -5.18 10.48 -24.13
CA PHE A 72 -4.68 9.13 -24.38
C PHE A 72 -5.67 8.06 -23.89
N GLU A 73 -5.49 6.84 -24.36
CA GLU A 73 -6.29 5.67 -23.98
C GLU A 73 -5.54 4.89 -22.89
N GLU A 74 -6.21 4.68 -21.78
CA GLU A 74 -5.77 3.87 -20.63
C GLU A 74 -6.98 3.42 -19.83
N ASP A 75 -6.75 2.68 -18.76
CA ASP A 75 -7.79 2.34 -17.80
C ASP A 75 -8.13 3.53 -16.89
N LEU A 76 -9.40 3.58 -16.47
CA LEU A 76 -9.84 4.54 -15.47
C LEU A 76 -9.10 4.28 -14.16
N MET A 77 -8.44 5.30 -13.63
CA MET A 77 -7.73 5.19 -12.36
C MET A 77 -8.09 6.30 -11.38
N CYS A 78 -7.86 6.06 -10.10
CA CYS A 78 -7.96 7.08 -9.09
C CYS A 78 -6.90 6.94 -8.00
N VAL A 79 -6.71 8.00 -7.26
CA VAL A 79 -6.01 8.06 -5.98
C VAL A 79 -6.96 8.59 -4.93
N VAL A 80 -6.81 8.13 -3.69
CA VAL A 80 -7.65 8.54 -2.58
C VAL A 80 -6.81 9.30 -1.56
N GLY A 81 -7.24 10.51 -1.23
CA GLY A 81 -6.67 11.31 -0.17
C GLY A 81 -7.62 11.40 1.03
N TRP A 82 -7.08 11.31 2.23
CA TRP A 82 -7.80 11.48 3.48
C TRP A 82 -7.20 12.60 4.32
N SER A 83 -8.04 13.46 4.84
CA SER A 83 -7.67 14.47 5.84
C SER A 83 -8.38 14.19 7.15
N PRO A 84 -7.66 13.91 8.26
CA PRO A 84 -8.26 13.65 9.56
C PRO A 84 -8.99 14.86 10.14
N THR A 85 -8.55 16.06 9.83
CA THR A 85 -9.16 17.31 10.31
C THR A 85 -10.13 17.94 9.32
N GLY A 86 -10.19 17.42 8.10
CA GLY A 86 -10.99 17.95 7.01
C GLY A 86 -10.39 19.19 6.36
N ILE A 87 -10.75 19.44 5.12
CA ILE A 87 -10.28 20.54 4.28
C ILE A 87 -11.43 21.50 4.02
N ASN A 88 -11.21 22.80 4.18
CA ASN A 88 -12.14 23.80 3.72
C ASN A 88 -12.18 23.83 2.19
N TYR A 89 -13.24 23.26 1.63
CA TYR A 89 -13.38 23.06 0.19
C TYR A 89 -14.39 24.04 -0.44
N GLU A 90 -14.87 24.99 0.36
CA GLU A 90 -15.90 25.95 -0.05
C GLU A 90 -17.18 25.25 -0.58
N THR A 91 -17.62 24.24 0.17
CA THR A 91 -18.82 23.46 -0.17
C THR A 91 -20.10 24.24 0.13
N ALA A 92 -21.17 23.94 -0.61
CA ALA A 92 -22.48 24.58 -0.40
C ALA A 92 -23.08 24.29 0.99
N ASP A 93 -22.75 23.13 1.57
CA ASP A 93 -23.17 22.71 2.92
C ASP A 93 -22.19 23.12 4.03
N GLN A 94 -21.10 23.84 3.67
CA GLN A 94 -20.04 24.31 4.57
C GLN A 94 -19.38 23.19 5.39
N GLN A 95 -19.52 21.93 4.98
CA GLN A 95 -18.86 20.80 5.61
C GLN A 95 -17.43 20.65 5.10
N PRO A 96 -16.45 20.40 5.98
CA PRO A 96 -15.10 20.12 5.55
C PRO A 96 -15.05 18.80 4.79
N ILE A 97 -14.17 18.72 3.78
CA ILE A 97 -13.94 17.52 3.01
C ILE A 97 -12.87 16.66 3.70
N SER A 98 -13.23 15.45 4.08
CA SER A 98 -12.32 14.48 4.68
C SER A 98 -11.80 13.46 3.68
N ILE A 99 -12.53 13.17 2.60
CA ILE A 99 -12.12 12.24 1.54
C ILE A 99 -12.12 12.95 0.18
N ILE A 100 -10.98 12.85 -0.51
CA ILE A 100 -10.84 13.28 -1.91
C ILE A 100 -10.55 12.04 -2.75
N VAL A 101 -11.41 11.72 -3.70
CA VAL A 101 -11.15 10.68 -4.71
C VAL A 101 -10.84 11.37 -6.01
N MET A 102 -9.56 11.47 -6.35
CA MET A 102 -9.12 12.11 -7.58
C MET A 102 -9.02 11.10 -8.70
N TYR A 103 -9.75 11.35 -9.79
CA TYR A 103 -9.77 10.48 -10.97
C TYR A 103 -8.91 11.02 -12.10
N LEU A 104 -8.18 10.12 -12.75
CA LEU A 104 -7.68 10.33 -14.11
C LEU A 104 -8.66 9.68 -15.07
N VAL A 105 -9.19 10.47 -16.01
CA VAL A 105 -10.24 10.05 -16.93
C VAL A 105 -9.73 10.07 -18.38
N PRO A 106 -9.20 8.93 -18.89
CA PRO A 106 -8.82 8.78 -20.29
C PRO A 106 -9.98 8.96 -21.24
N SER A 107 -9.69 9.29 -22.50
CA SER A 107 -10.69 9.60 -23.52
C SER A 107 -11.70 8.47 -23.74
N ASN A 108 -11.24 7.21 -23.65
CA ASN A 108 -12.05 6.00 -23.79
C ASN A 108 -12.86 5.63 -22.53
N GLN A 109 -12.63 6.27 -21.35
CA GLN A 109 -13.20 5.88 -20.05
C GLN A 109 -14.30 6.83 -19.54
N ARG A 110 -14.71 7.81 -20.32
CA ARG A 110 -15.69 8.83 -19.88
C ARG A 110 -16.99 8.23 -19.33
N ASN A 111 -17.55 7.23 -20.01
CA ASN A 111 -18.82 6.62 -19.60
C ASN A 111 -18.65 5.78 -18.32
N HIS A 112 -17.50 5.14 -18.15
CA HIS A 112 -17.16 4.39 -16.95
C HIS A 112 -17.04 5.33 -15.75
N TYR A 113 -16.31 6.43 -15.89
CA TYR A 113 -16.19 7.47 -14.87
C TYR A 113 -17.55 8.01 -14.42
N LEU A 114 -18.43 8.40 -15.38
CA LEU A 114 -19.75 8.95 -15.05
C LEU A 114 -20.62 7.94 -14.29
N ARG A 115 -20.52 6.65 -14.63
CA ARG A 115 -21.20 5.57 -13.91
C ARG A 115 -20.68 5.45 -12.49
N GLU A 116 -19.36 5.42 -12.29
CA GLU A 116 -18.74 5.34 -10.96
C GLU A 116 -19.14 6.49 -10.06
N ILE A 117 -19.05 7.75 -10.53
CA ILE A 117 -19.46 8.93 -9.77
C ILE A 117 -20.95 8.90 -9.42
N SER A 118 -21.81 8.46 -10.36
CA SER A 118 -23.24 8.33 -10.09
C SER A 118 -23.53 7.33 -8.96
N ILE A 119 -22.85 6.19 -8.97
CA ILE A 119 -22.99 5.17 -7.92
C ILE A 119 -22.46 5.70 -6.58
N LEU A 120 -21.29 6.31 -6.57
CA LEU A 120 -20.71 6.90 -5.37
C LEU A 120 -21.66 7.95 -4.77
N ALA A 121 -22.15 8.86 -5.57
CA ALA A 121 -23.11 9.90 -5.11
C ALA A 121 -24.39 9.28 -4.55
N LYS A 122 -24.92 8.20 -5.15
CA LYS A 122 -26.09 7.46 -4.65
C LYS A 122 -25.81 6.82 -3.28
N VAL A 123 -24.66 6.15 -3.15
CA VAL A 123 -24.23 5.51 -1.92
C VAL A 123 -24.05 6.53 -0.79
N LEU A 124 -23.38 7.66 -1.06
CA LEU A 124 -23.20 8.73 -0.09
C LEU A 124 -24.52 9.33 0.39
N LYS A 125 -25.53 9.40 -0.47
CA LYS A 125 -26.86 9.88 -0.08
C LYS A 125 -27.68 8.90 0.75
N SER A 126 -27.53 7.60 0.49
CA SER A 126 -28.35 6.54 1.09
C SER A 126 -27.72 5.88 2.32
N SER A 127 -26.41 6.00 2.52
CA SER A 127 -25.69 5.35 3.61
C SER A 127 -25.61 6.25 4.83
N SER A 128 -26.02 5.73 5.99
CA SER A 128 -25.76 6.31 7.30
C SER A 128 -24.32 6.08 7.78
N GLU A 129 -23.60 5.17 7.14
CA GLU A 129 -22.21 4.83 7.49
C GLU A 129 -21.24 5.98 7.21
N VAL A 130 -21.64 6.94 6.33
CA VAL A 130 -20.78 8.09 5.98
C VAL A 130 -20.44 8.94 7.21
N ASP A 131 -21.31 8.99 8.20
CA ASP A 131 -21.11 9.75 9.44
C ASP A 131 -19.98 9.13 10.32
N ARG A 132 -19.64 7.86 10.13
CA ARG A 132 -18.53 7.19 10.81
C ARG A 132 -17.15 7.75 10.40
N LEU A 133 -17.05 8.40 9.26
CA LEU A 133 -15.79 8.95 8.75
C LEU A 133 -15.12 9.90 9.75
N SER A 134 -15.92 10.69 10.49
CA SER A 134 -15.42 11.64 11.50
C SER A 134 -14.79 10.97 12.74
N SER A 135 -15.02 9.69 12.96
CA SER A 135 -14.47 8.93 14.09
C SER A 135 -13.22 8.12 13.73
N ILE A 136 -12.79 8.15 12.48
CA ILE A 136 -11.63 7.40 12.00
C ILE A 136 -10.36 8.17 12.31
N VAL A 137 -9.37 7.48 12.86
CA VAL A 137 -8.14 8.09 13.38
C VAL A 137 -6.88 7.73 12.58
N ASP A 138 -6.98 6.76 11.66
CA ASP A 138 -5.84 6.29 10.86
C ASP A 138 -6.25 5.80 9.45
N LEU A 139 -5.27 5.64 8.56
CA LEU A 139 -5.47 5.16 7.19
C LEU A 139 -6.03 3.73 7.11
N SER A 140 -5.76 2.88 8.10
CA SER A 140 -6.32 1.52 8.13
C SER A 140 -7.82 1.56 8.35
N GLY A 141 -8.28 2.40 9.27
CA GLY A 141 -9.70 2.64 9.50
C GLY A 141 -10.40 3.25 8.29
N VAL A 142 -9.73 4.19 7.58
CA VAL A 142 -10.26 4.75 6.31
C VAL A 142 -10.40 3.67 5.25
N ARG A 143 -9.40 2.81 5.09
CA ARG A 143 -9.45 1.72 4.13
C ARG A 143 -10.60 0.76 4.43
N ASP A 144 -10.75 0.34 5.68
CA ASP A 144 -11.81 -0.59 6.09
C ASP A 144 -13.20 0.05 5.89
N PHE A 145 -13.33 1.33 6.23
CA PHE A 145 -14.55 2.11 5.96
C PHE A 145 -14.88 2.15 4.46
N LEU A 146 -13.89 2.39 3.59
CA LEU A 146 -14.10 2.42 2.13
C LEU A 146 -14.50 1.05 1.60
N LEU A 147 -13.92 -0.03 2.12
CA LEU A 147 -14.29 -1.40 1.75
C LEU A 147 -15.74 -1.72 2.17
N ASP A 148 -16.17 -1.32 3.37
CA ASP A 148 -17.53 -1.48 3.84
C ASP A 148 -18.51 -0.69 2.97
N LEU A 149 -18.16 0.55 2.59
CA LEU A 149 -18.96 1.40 1.72
C LEU A 149 -19.14 0.78 0.32
N ILE A 150 -18.05 0.21 -0.24
CA ILE A 150 -18.10 -0.50 -1.51
C ILE A 150 -18.97 -1.76 -1.39
N ALA A 151 -18.86 -2.50 -0.30
CA ALA A 151 -19.67 -3.69 -0.05
C ALA A 151 -21.16 -3.38 0.07
N ALA A 152 -21.52 -2.26 0.68
CA ALA A 152 -22.90 -1.80 0.84
C ALA A 152 -23.54 -1.37 -0.49
N SER A 153 -22.73 -1.05 -1.51
CA SER A 153 -23.21 -0.70 -2.85
C SER A 153 -23.69 -1.94 -3.60
N LYS A 154 -24.91 -2.40 -3.35
CA LYS A 154 -25.49 -3.65 -3.85
C LYS A 154 -25.51 -3.81 -5.38
N GLU A 155 -25.29 -2.75 -6.14
CA GLU A 155 -25.47 -2.73 -7.61
C GLU A 155 -24.17 -2.99 -8.41
N THR A 156 -22.99 -3.06 -7.77
CA THR A 156 -21.71 -2.98 -8.48
C THR A 156 -20.67 -4.02 -8.15
N VAL A 157 -20.93 -4.87 -7.15
CA VAL A 157 -19.90 -5.85 -6.76
C VAL A 157 -20.14 -7.17 -7.48
N GLY A 158 -19.54 -7.33 -8.65
CA GLY A 158 -19.47 -8.62 -9.33
C GLY A 158 -18.73 -9.67 -8.47
N PRO A 159 -18.84 -10.97 -8.81
CA PRO A 159 -18.18 -12.06 -8.05
C PRO A 159 -16.68 -11.83 -7.85
N ASP A 160 -16.01 -11.27 -8.86
CA ASP A 160 -14.57 -10.98 -8.81
C ASP A 160 -14.23 -9.86 -7.82
N ALA A 161 -15.01 -8.79 -7.78
CA ALA A 161 -14.80 -7.69 -6.85
C ALA A 161 -15.06 -8.14 -5.40
N ARG A 162 -16.06 -9.02 -5.15
CA ARG A 162 -16.27 -9.65 -3.84
C ARG A 162 -15.08 -10.51 -3.42
N ALA A 163 -14.53 -11.31 -4.33
CA ALA A 163 -13.35 -12.12 -4.05
C ALA A 163 -12.12 -11.26 -3.73
N ARG A 164 -11.95 -10.14 -4.44
CA ARG A 164 -10.89 -9.15 -4.16
C ARG A 164 -11.04 -8.49 -2.78
N MET A 165 -12.27 -8.09 -2.41
CA MET A 165 -12.55 -7.52 -1.09
C MET A 165 -12.27 -8.50 0.03
N ILE A 166 -12.69 -9.76 -0.11
CA ILE A 166 -12.41 -10.82 0.88
C ILE A 166 -10.90 -11.02 1.03
N ARG A 167 -10.12 -10.98 -0.06
CA ARG A 167 -8.65 -11.07 -0.01
C ARG A 167 -8.03 -9.87 0.71
N LEU A 168 -8.53 -8.66 0.49
CA LEU A 168 -8.06 -7.46 1.17
C LEU A 168 -8.35 -7.51 2.67
N GLN A 169 -9.58 -7.86 3.05
CA GLN A 169 -9.97 -8.01 4.43
C GLN A 169 -9.20 -9.15 5.12
N ALA A 170 -9.00 -10.29 4.45
CA ALA A 170 -8.19 -11.39 4.96
C ALA A 170 -6.72 -11.01 5.12
N LYS A 171 -6.16 -10.24 4.19
CA LYS A 171 -4.79 -9.73 4.29
C LYS A 171 -4.62 -8.77 5.48
N THR A 172 -5.65 -8.01 5.81
CA THR A 172 -5.71 -7.16 7.01
C THR A 172 -5.86 -7.98 8.28
N ALA A 173 -6.73 -9.00 8.28
CA ALA A 173 -6.96 -9.87 9.44
C ALA A 173 -5.80 -10.84 9.73
N LEU A 174 -4.98 -11.19 8.73
CA LEU A 174 -3.85 -12.11 8.86
C LEU A 174 -2.53 -11.47 9.27
N GLY A 175 -2.51 -10.16 9.55
CA GLY A 175 -1.28 -9.72 10.08
C GLY A 175 -0.78 -8.35 9.92
N THR A 176 -1.48 -7.42 10.40
CA THR A 176 -0.75 -6.28 10.94
C THR A 176 -1.19 -6.10 12.39
N GLN A 177 -0.45 -6.69 13.29
CA GLN A 177 -0.13 -5.89 14.46
C GLN A 177 0.41 -4.58 13.89
N PRO A 178 -0.16 -3.42 14.24
CA PRO A 178 0.40 -2.16 13.81
C PRO A 178 1.87 -2.15 14.23
N VAL A 179 2.78 -2.13 13.28
CA VAL A 179 4.18 -1.83 13.56
C VAL A 179 4.18 -0.35 13.87
N SER A 180 3.81 -0.02 15.09
CA SER A 180 3.70 1.36 15.58
C SER A 180 5.06 2.05 15.70
N ASP A 181 6.15 1.32 15.51
CA ASP A 181 7.51 1.84 15.54
C ASP A 181 8.42 1.06 14.58
N LEU A 182 8.67 1.61 13.41
CA LEU A 182 9.63 1.07 12.43
C LEU A 182 11.09 1.30 12.86
N SER A 183 11.36 2.13 13.87
CA SER A 183 12.72 2.44 14.33
C SER A 183 13.45 1.21 14.88
N GLY A 184 12.69 0.19 15.26
CA GLY A 184 13.23 -1.10 15.71
C GLY A 184 13.41 -2.14 14.62
N ILE A 185 13.04 -1.88 13.36
CA ILE A 185 13.20 -2.84 12.27
C ILE A 185 14.55 -2.63 11.58
N VAL A 186 15.31 -3.71 11.48
CA VAL A 186 16.52 -3.77 10.67
C VAL A 186 16.18 -4.41 9.33
N ILE A 187 16.55 -3.73 8.25
CA ILE A 187 16.33 -4.18 6.88
C ILE A 187 17.69 -4.30 6.21
N GLU A 188 18.02 -5.50 5.73
CA GLU A 188 19.26 -5.76 5.02
C GLU A 188 18.99 -6.30 3.60
N PRO A 189 19.57 -5.69 2.57
CA PRO A 189 19.50 -6.23 1.21
C PRO A 189 20.41 -7.45 1.10
N LEU A 190 19.94 -8.48 0.36
CA LEU A 190 20.75 -9.64 0.05
C LEU A 190 20.32 -10.25 -1.29
N SER A 191 21.25 -10.96 -1.93
CA SER A 191 20.93 -11.83 -3.06
C SER A 191 21.04 -13.30 -2.62
N ILE A 192 20.03 -14.10 -2.96
CA ILE A 192 20.02 -15.54 -2.68
C ILE A 192 20.13 -16.28 -4.01
N ILE A 193 21.09 -17.20 -4.08
CA ILE A 193 21.30 -18.06 -5.23
C ILE A 193 20.83 -19.46 -4.86
N ALA A 194 19.93 -20.01 -5.67
CA ALA A 194 19.40 -21.36 -5.52
C ALA A 194 19.28 -22.06 -6.87
N GLY A 195 19.21 -23.37 -6.86
CA GLY A 195 19.04 -24.16 -8.08
C GLY A 195 19.10 -25.66 -7.81
N PRO A 196 18.87 -26.50 -8.84
CA PRO A 196 18.93 -27.94 -8.72
C PRO A 196 20.28 -28.43 -8.20
N GLY A 197 20.26 -29.18 -7.09
CA GLY A 197 21.46 -29.75 -6.48
C GLY A 197 22.40 -28.76 -5.78
N ILE A 198 21.97 -27.50 -5.61
CA ILE A 198 22.75 -26.47 -4.94
C ILE A 198 21.98 -26.05 -3.68
N LYS A 199 22.66 -26.08 -2.53
CA LYS A 199 22.10 -25.44 -1.32
C LYS A 199 21.96 -23.95 -1.57
N PRO A 200 20.82 -23.34 -1.19
CA PRO A 200 20.71 -21.89 -1.23
C PRO A 200 21.82 -21.22 -0.43
N PHE A 201 22.44 -20.20 -1.01
CA PHE A 201 23.43 -19.38 -0.31
C PHE A 201 23.17 -17.89 -0.57
N ALA A 202 23.55 -17.06 0.39
CA ALA A 202 23.32 -15.63 0.35
C ALA A 202 24.60 -14.85 0.06
N LEU A 203 24.44 -13.79 -0.73
CA LEU A 203 25.43 -12.73 -0.89
C LEU A 203 24.98 -11.56 -0.02
N THR A 204 25.61 -11.38 1.13
CA THR A 204 25.35 -10.32 2.11
C THR A 204 26.63 -10.06 2.91
N GLN A 205 26.71 -8.87 3.52
CA GLN A 205 27.82 -8.55 4.45
C GLN A 205 27.55 -9.07 5.87
N ASN A 206 26.35 -9.52 6.16
CA ASN A 206 25.94 -10.03 7.46
C ASN A 206 26.20 -11.55 7.51
N LEU A 207 27.25 -11.95 8.24
CA LEU A 207 27.66 -13.36 8.37
C LEU A 207 26.58 -14.22 9.06
N ASP A 208 25.86 -13.67 10.04
CA ASP A 208 24.80 -14.40 10.73
C ASP A 208 23.63 -14.67 9.81
N LEU A 209 23.27 -13.69 8.98
CA LEU A 209 22.23 -13.84 7.97
C LEU A 209 22.64 -14.83 6.88
N MET A 210 23.90 -14.80 6.44
CA MET A 210 24.45 -15.74 5.47
C MET A 210 24.33 -17.19 5.99
N ASN A 211 24.84 -17.46 7.19
CA ASN A 211 24.77 -18.77 7.82
C ASN A 211 23.30 -19.22 8.02
N TRP A 212 22.43 -18.30 8.38
CA TRP A 212 21.02 -18.59 8.57
C TRP A 212 20.34 -19.02 7.24
N VAL A 213 20.64 -18.34 6.13
CA VAL A 213 20.10 -18.69 4.79
C VAL A 213 20.57 -20.10 4.38
N GLU A 214 21.83 -20.43 4.60
CA GLU A 214 22.39 -21.75 4.24
C GLU A 214 21.79 -22.91 5.05
N MET A 215 21.25 -22.61 6.22
CA MET A 215 20.59 -23.59 7.11
C MET A 215 19.06 -23.62 6.93
N ALA A 216 18.50 -22.70 6.17
CA ALA A 216 17.04 -22.54 6.01
C ALA A 216 16.47 -23.58 5.04
N ALA A 217 15.88 -24.64 5.58
CA ALA A 217 15.25 -25.70 4.78
C ALA A 217 13.99 -25.15 4.07
N GLY A 218 13.84 -25.47 2.78
CA GLY A 218 12.67 -25.07 1.98
C GLY A 218 12.60 -23.58 1.64
N LEU A 219 13.71 -22.83 1.82
CA LEU A 219 13.76 -21.39 1.55
C LEU A 219 13.48 -21.08 0.07
N ALA A 220 14.15 -21.77 -0.84
CA ALA A 220 14.03 -21.50 -2.28
C ALA A 220 12.64 -21.78 -2.80
N GLU A 221 12.04 -22.89 -2.38
CA GLU A 221 10.67 -23.28 -2.74
C GLU A 221 9.65 -22.26 -2.25
N LYS A 222 9.81 -21.77 -1.02
CA LYS A 222 8.94 -20.76 -0.43
C LYS A 222 9.12 -19.38 -1.08
N LEU A 223 10.33 -19.00 -1.42
CA LEU A 223 10.58 -17.77 -2.16
C LEU A 223 9.97 -17.83 -3.56
N GLU A 224 9.94 -19.00 -4.19
CA GLU A 224 9.34 -19.18 -5.51
C GLU A 224 7.81 -19.16 -5.42
N SER A 225 7.19 -19.90 -4.48
CA SER A 225 5.73 -20.03 -4.36
C SER A 225 5.08 -18.83 -3.71
N ASP A 226 5.62 -18.37 -2.59
CA ASP A 226 4.95 -17.40 -1.69
C ASP A 226 5.59 -16.00 -1.77
N GLY A 227 6.75 -15.86 -2.43
CA GLY A 227 7.51 -14.62 -2.49
C GLY A 227 8.15 -14.20 -1.16
N SER A 228 7.99 -15.00 -0.10
CA SER A 228 8.58 -14.72 1.21
C SER A 228 8.83 -15.99 2.01
N TYR A 229 9.81 -15.92 2.92
CA TYR A 229 10.13 -16.98 3.85
C TYR A 229 10.36 -16.41 5.25
N GLN A 230 9.81 -17.05 6.26
CA GLN A 230 10.04 -16.67 7.65
C GLN A 230 10.36 -17.88 8.49
N ASN A 231 11.45 -17.80 9.24
CA ASN A 231 11.82 -18.79 10.24
C ASN A 231 12.67 -18.13 11.32
N GLY A 232 12.26 -18.25 12.58
CA GLY A 232 12.94 -17.61 13.71
C GLY A 232 12.92 -16.09 13.61
N ILE A 233 14.09 -15.46 13.68
CA ILE A 233 14.24 -14.01 13.78
C ILE A 233 14.25 -13.28 12.44
N TRP A 234 14.44 -13.98 11.33
CA TRP A 234 14.52 -13.41 10.00
C TRP A 234 13.27 -13.69 9.19
N ARG A 235 12.82 -12.64 8.49
CA ARG A 235 11.85 -12.75 7.40
C ARG A 235 12.53 -12.29 6.12
N ILE A 236 12.57 -13.16 5.11
CA ILE A 236 13.07 -12.82 3.77
C ILE A 236 11.90 -12.52 2.87
N VAL A 237 11.98 -11.41 2.13
CA VAL A 237 10.98 -11.01 1.13
C VAL A 237 11.68 -10.89 -0.22
N ARG A 238 11.19 -11.62 -1.20
CA ARG A 238 11.67 -11.55 -2.59
C ARG A 238 11.14 -10.28 -3.25
N ARG A 239 12.03 -9.48 -3.79
CA ARG A 239 11.70 -8.32 -4.64
C ARG A 239 11.65 -8.73 -6.11
N HIS A 240 12.65 -9.51 -6.54
CA HIS A 240 12.81 -9.95 -7.92
C HIS A 240 13.52 -11.31 -7.98
N GLY A 241 13.35 -12.03 -9.11
CA GLY A 241 14.05 -13.27 -9.37
C GLY A 241 14.43 -13.37 -10.84
N VAL A 242 15.67 -13.79 -11.12
CA VAL A 242 16.19 -14.01 -12.48
C VAL A 242 16.65 -15.44 -12.61
N VAL A 243 16.10 -16.15 -13.59
CA VAL A 243 16.49 -17.52 -13.90
C VAL A 243 17.63 -17.52 -14.91
N TYR A 244 18.71 -18.21 -14.58
CA TYR A 244 19.88 -18.39 -15.44
C TYR A 244 19.89 -19.78 -16.07
N GLN A 245 20.80 -19.97 -17.04
CA GLN A 245 21.02 -21.28 -17.66
C GLN A 245 21.38 -22.33 -16.61
N GLY A 246 20.85 -23.56 -16.78
CA GLY A 246 21.05 -24.67 -15.83
C GLY A 246 20.07 -24.63 -14.63
N GLY A 247 18.98 -23.84 -14.69
CA GLY A 247 17.95 -23.81 -13.66
C GLY A 247 18.38 -23.11 -12.37
N ARG A 248 19.44 -22.33 -12.41
CA ARG A 248 19.84 -21.48 -11.27
C ARG A 248 19.02 -20.23 -11.25
N THR A 249 18.52 -19.86 -10.08
CA THR A 249 17.78 -18.60 -9.86
C THR A 249 18.54 -17.73 -8.88
N VAL A 250 18.65 -16.45 -9.23
CA VAL A 250 19.14 -15.40 -8.32
C VAL A 250 17.95 -14.60 -7.89
N TYR A 251 17.65 -14.62 -6.59
CA TYR A 251 16.62 -13.83 -5.97
C TYR A 251 17.23 -12.57 -5.36
N ASP A 252 16.72 -11.41 -5.74
CA ASP A 252 16.95 -10.15 -5.05
C ASP A 252 15.95 -10.02 -3.91
N CYS A 253 16.45 -9.91 -2.68
CA CYS A 253 15.64 -10.02 -1.47
C CYS A 253 15.94 -8.91 -0.46
N LEU A 254 15.01 -8.75 0.46
CA LEU A 254 15.20 -8.00 1.71
C LEU A 254 15.05 -8.96 2.88
N ALA A 255 16.01 -8.93 3.80
CA ALA A 255 15.89 -9.57 5.11
C ALA A 255 15.42 -8.55 6.15
N LEU A 256 14.39 -8.91 6.89
CA LEU A 256 13.80 -8.07 7.94
C LEU A 256 13.94 -8.77 9.29
N THR A 257 14.38 -8.03 10.30
CA THR A 257 14.40 -8.46 11.70
C THR A 257 14.18 -7.26 12.61
N THR A 258 14.14 -7.48 13.92
CA THR A 258 14.02 -6.39 14.89
C THR A 258 15.32 -6.24 15.70
N ASN A 259 15.62 -5.02 16.13
CA ASN A 259 16.77 -4.76 17.02
C ASN A 259 16.73 -5.61 18.30
N ALA A 260 15.54 -5.86 18.85
CA ALA A 260 15.35 -6.73 20.00
C ALA A 260 15.84 -8.17 19.73
N ASN A 261 15.57 -8.71 18.55
CA ASN A 261 16.01 -10.05 18.15
C ASN A 261 17.54 -10.14 17.97
N ILE A 262 18.18 -9.07 17.50
CA ILE A 262 19.65 -9.00 17.35
C ILE A 262 20.30 -8.95 18.74
N LEU A 263 19.78 -8.11 19.65
CA LEU A 263 20.31 -7.96 21.01
C LEU A 263 20.16 -9.24 21.86
N MET A 264 19.08 -10.00 21.69
CA MET A 264 18.90 -11.29 22.38
C MET A 264 19.97 -12.32 21.98
N ARG A 265 20.46 -12.31 20.74
CA ARG A 265 21.53 -13.22 20.28
C ARG A 265 22.91 -12.82 20.81
N SER A 266 23.22 -11.53 20.85
CA SER A 266 24.49 -11.07 21.40
C SER A 266 24.66 -11.42 22.88
N ASN A 267 23.56 -11.47 23.65
CA ASN A 267 23.56 -11.88 25.05
C ASN A 267 23.59 -13.40 25.27
N ALA A 268 23.07 -14.19 24.30
CA ALA A 268 23.10 -15.66 24.39
C ALA A 268 24.44 -16.29 24.03
N GLY A 269 25.37 -15.52 23.42
CA GLY A 269 26.72 -15.94 23.04
C GLY A 269 27.80 -15.64 24.09
N ALA A 270 27.50 -14.95 25.18
CA ALA A 270 28.46 -14.66 26.23
C ALA A 270 28.54 -15.84 27.20
N ILE A 271 29.47 -16.77 26.96
CA ILE A 271 29.86 -17.80 27.91
C ILE A 271 30.47 -17.08 29.13
N PRO A 272 30.03 -17.32 30.40
CA PRO A 272 30.65 -16.70 31.53
C PRO A 272 32.08 -17.22 31.69
N ALA A 273 33.05 -16.31 31.66
CA ALA A 273 34.46 -16.61 31.95
C ALA A 273 34.57 -17.32 33.30
N GLY A 274 34.99 -18.59 33.26
CA GLY A 274 35.22 -19.40 34.45
C GLY A 274 36.24 -18.74 35.35
N LYS A 275 35.86 -18.54 36.62
CA LYS A 275 36.79 -18.18 37.70
C LYS A 275 37.78 -19.33 37.89
N ASN A 276 39.01 -19.16 37.43
CA ASN A 276 40.13 -19.97 37.90
C ASN A 276 40.45 -19.52 39.36
N GLN A 277 39.99 -20.29 40.33
CA GLN A 277 40.55 -20.24 41.66
C GLN A 277 41.83 -21.12 41.69
N ILE A 278 42.94 -20.45 41.73
CA ILE A 278 44.22 -21.10 42.13
C ILE A 278 44.19 -21.15 43.67
N GLN A 279 44.06 -22.34 44.21
CA GLN A 279 44.41 -22.61 45.63
C GLN A 279 45.86 -23.05 45.68
N LYS A 280 46.56 -22.38 46.60
CA LYS A 280 47.84 -22.84 47.15
C LYS A 280 47.66 -24.05 48.01
#